data_67e1f3431adefc76e69a8b734061feb2
#
_entry.id   67e1f3431adefc76e69a8b734061feb2
#
_cell.length_a   1.000
_cell.length_b   1.000
_cell.length_c   1.000
_cell.angle_alpha   90.00
_cell.angle_beta   90.00
_cell.angle_gamma   90.00
#
_symmetry.space_group_name_H-M   'P 1'
#
loop_
_entity.id
_entity.type
_entity.pdbx_description
1 polymer ?
#
loop_
_entity_poly.entity_id
_entity_poly.type
_entity_poly.pdbx_seq_one_letter_code
_entity_poly.pdbx_strand_id
1 'polypeptide(L)'
;SDIINDIIDTKLAAKIAKSENLMLEPKIANNMEIASNRVLAEAWISKKIKEKITEKEIKSAYDTFIADKKSREEISVKHILVKEEKEAINIINELENGADFSDLAKEKSIGPSGPSGGDLGYFTKGEMVPAFENAAFSLEIGTFTSKPVQTQFGWHVIILQDKRFAKPPKFAEVEIQIRQNLINQNLALIFEKLRSKAKINVKNF
;
A
#
# COMPACT_ATOMS: atom_id res chain seq x y z
N SER A 1 13.82 40.87 -3.80
CA SER A 1 13.22 42.23 -3.59
C SER A 1 11.70 42.16 -3.43
N ASP A 2 10.98 41.45 -4.26
CA ASP A 2 9.50 41.42 -4.24
C ASP A 2 8.92 40.79 -2.98
N ILE A 3 9.49 39.67 -2.50
CA ILE A 3 9.04 38.98 -1.26
C ILE A 3 9.20 39.89 -0.02
N ILE A 4 10.27 40.70 0.03
CA ILE A 4 10.50 41.60 1.17
C ILE A 4 9.46 42.73 1.15
N ASN A 5 9.13 43.27 -0.02
CA ASN A 5 8.13 44.30 -0.17
C ASN A 5 6.74 43.79 0.20
N ASP A 6 6.36 42.59 -0.25
CA ASP A 6 5.11 41.92 0.15
C ASP A 6 4.98 41.75 1.67
N ILE A 7 6.08 41.38 2.33
CA ILE A 7 6.08 41.24 3.81
C ILE A 7 5.90 42.61 4.48
N ILE A 8 6.55 43.65 3.96
CA ILE A 8 6.43 45.01 4.48
C ILE A 8 4.99 45.50 4.31
N ASP A 9 4.43 45.41 3.11
CA ASP A 9 3.08 45.87 2.80
C ASP A 9 2.03 45.15 3.61
N THR A 10 2.15 43.83 3.75
CA THR A 10 1.28 43.01 4.63
C THR A 10 1.34 43.49 6.09
N LYS A 11 2.55 43.79 6.61
CA LYS A 11 2.69 44.28 8.00
C LYS A 11 2.11 45.67 8.18
N LEU A 12 2.28 46.55 7.20
CA LEU A 12 1.74 47.91 7.24
C LEU A 12 0.20 47.88 7.21
N ALA A 13 -0.37 47.12 6.26
CA ALA A 13 -1.83 46.96 6.16
C ALA A 13 -2.42 46.35 7.44
N ALA A 14 -1.79 45.32 7.99
CA ALA A 14 -2.24 44.69 9.25
C ALA A 14 -2.15 45.66 10.46
N LYS A 15 -1.17 46.57 10.47
CA LYS A 15 -1.07 47.61 11.52
C LYS A 15 -2.25 48.56 11.44
N ILE A 16 -2.63 49.02 10.26
CA ILE A 16 -3.80 49.89 10.06
C ILE A 16 -5.07 49.16 10.43
N ALA A 17 -5.28 47.94 9.92
CA ALA A 17 -6.47 47.14 10.25
C ALA A 17 -6.66 46.95 11.76
N LYS A 18 -5.56 46.77 12.52
CA LYS A 18 -5.62 46.73 13.99
C LYS A 18 -6.03 48.06 14.61
N SER A 19 -5.55 49.19 14.09
CA SER A 19 -5.93 50.53 14.58
C SER A 19 -7.38 50.89 14.28
N GLU A 20 -7.95 50.31 13.23
CA GLU A 20 -9.36 50.42 12.86
C GLU A 20 -10.26 49.37 13.53
N ASN A 21 -9.73 48.56 14.44
CA ASN A 21 -10.43 47.50 15.17
C ASN A 21 -11.08 46.42 14.29
N LEU A 22 -10.59 46.18 13.05
CA LEU A 22 -11.11 45.15 12.16
C LEU A 22 -11.10 43.75 12.79
N MET A 23 -10.14 43.49 13.69
CA MET A 23 -10.04 42.24 14.42
C MET A 23 -11.25 41.95 15.36
N LEU A 24 -12.08 42.96 15.66
CA LEU A 24 -13.29 42.78 16.47
C LEU A 24 -14.52 42.44 15.63
N GLU A 25 -14.43 42.53 14.31
CA GLU A 25 -15.51 42.09 13.44
C GLU A 25 -15.66 40.58 13.54
N PRO A 26 -16.90 40.05 13.79
CA PRO A 26 -17.12 38.64 14.08
C PRO A 26 -16.52 37.69 13.04
N LYS A 27 -16.61 38.01 11.75
CA LYS A 27 -16.05 37.22 10.65
C LYS A 27 -14.53 37.19 10.68
N ILE A 28 -13.89 38.33 10.93
CA ILE A 28 -12.44 38.45 10.99
C ILE A 28 -11.89 37.74 12.23
N ALA A 29 -12.52 37.98 13.39
CA ALA A 29 -12.17 37.31 14.64
C ALA A 29 -12.21 35.78 14.50
N ASN A 30 -13.28 35.25 13.92
CA ASN A 30 -13.43 33.82 13.68
C ASN A 30 -12.33 33.27 12.72
N ASN A 31 -12.04 33.99 11.64
CA ASN A 31 -10.97 33.57 10.70
C ASN A 31 -9.58 33.60 11.36
N MET A 32 -9.32 34.60 12.21
CA MET A 32 -8.06 34.68 12.97
C MET A 32 -7.93 33.55 13.97
N GLU A 33 -9.03 33.18 14.65
CA GLU A 33 -9.05 32.04 15.57
C GLU A 33 -8.76 30.72 14.82
N ILE A 34 -9.44 30.48 13.70
CA ILE A 34 -9.21 29.29 12.85
C ILE A 34 -7.76 29.23 12.41
N ALA A 35 -7.19 30.34 11.90
CA ALA A 35 -5.81 30.40 11.45
C ALA A 35 -4.82 30.15 12.60
N SER A 36 -5.05 30.76 13.77
CA SER A 36 -4.23 30.56 14.96
C SER A 36 -4.27 29.09 15.43
N ASN A 37 -5.47 28.52 15.54
CA ASN A 37 -5.65 27.12 15.94
C ASN A 37 -4.95 26.15 14.97
N ARG A 38 -4.99 26.43 13.68
CA ARG A 38 -4.28 25.64 12.67
C ARG A 38 -2.77 25.68 12.88
N VAL A 39 -2.18 26.87 13.04
CA VAL A 39 -0.73 27.02 13.27
C VAL A 39 -0.30 26.33 14.56
N LEU A 40 -1.07 26.48 15.64
CA LEU A 40 -0.80 25.82 16.91
C LEU A 40 -0.88 24.29 16.80
N ALA A 41 -1.89 23.76 16.10
CA ALA A 41 -2.08 22.34 15.89
C ALA A 41 -0.91 21.75 15.07
N GLU A 42 -0.54 22.39 13.96
CA GLU A 42 0.58 21.98 13.12
C GLU A 42 1.90 21.96 13.89
N ALA A 43 2.19 23.02 14.66
CA ALA A 43 3.39 23.10 15.47
C ALA A 43 3.44 22.02 16.55
N TRP A 44 2.32 21.79 17.25
CA TRP A 44 2.21 20.77 18.30
C TRP A 44 2.36 19.36 17.72
N ILE A 45 1.67 19.06 16.59
CA ILE A 45 1.78 17.77 15.89
C ILE A 45 3.23 17.53 15.47
N SER A 46 3.87 18.51 14.81
CA SER A 46 5.26 18.41 14.37
C SER A 46 6.21 18.10 15.53
N LYS A 47 6.02 18.78 16.68
CA LYS A 47 6.79 18.51 17.90
C LYS A 47 6.57 17.07 18.37
N LYS A 48 5.31 16.60 18.44
CA LYS A 48 4.99 15.25 18.91
C LYS A 48 5.52 14.16 17.98
N ILE A 49 5.49 14.37 16.68
CA ILE A 49 6.07 13.45 15.70
C ILE A 49 7.58 13.38 15.85
N LYS A 50 8.28 14.53 15.99
CA LYS A 50 9.73 14.54 16.23
C LYS A 50 10.14 13.81 17.51
N GLU A 51 9.35 13.93 18.58
CA GLU A 51 9.61 13.24 19.85
C GLU A 51 9.48 11.72 19.72
N LYS A 52 8.62 11.24 18.81
CA LYS A 52 8.27 9.82 18.66
C LYS A 52 9.03 9.10 17.56
N ILE A 53 9.42 9.80 16.50
CA ILE A 53 10.07 9.21 15.34
C ILE A 53 11.54 9.60 15.35
N THR A 54 12.30 8.85 16.12
CA THR A 54 13.75 8.97 16.20
C THR A 54 14.41 8.01 15.21
N GLU A 55 15.69 8.21 14.93
CA GLU A 55 16.47 7.28 14.09
C GLU A 55 16.46 5.85 14.65
N LYS A 56 16.35 5.72 15.97
CA LYS A 56 16.23 4.42 16.64
C LYS A 56 14.92 3.72 16.27
N GLU A 57 13.79 4.44 16.33
CA GLU A 57 12.49 3.89 15.96
C GLU A 57 12.43 3.51 14.47
N ILE A 58 13.02 4.34 13.60
CA ILE A 58 13.07 4.05 12.17
C ILE A 58 13.88 2.78 11.89
N LYS A 59 15.04 2.66 12.54
CA LYS A 59 15.88 1.46 12.42
C LYS A 59 15.20 0.22 13.00
N SER A 60 14.53 0.35 14.15
CA SER A 60 13.75 -0.74 14.75
C SER A 60 12.59 -1.20 13.85
N ALA A 61 11.90 -0.26 13.20
CA ALA A 61 10.86 -0.59 12.24
C ALA A 61 11.42 -1.31 11.00
N TYR A 62 12.60 -0.90 10.52
CA TYR A 62 13.30 -1.62 9.46
C TYR A 62 13.69 -3.03 9.88
N ASP A 63 14.26 -3.21 11.08
CA ASP A 63 14.63 -4.52 11.61
C ASP A 63 13.40 -5.44 11.72
N THR A 64 12.26 -4.90 12.16
CA THR A 64 10.98 -5.61 12.18
C THR A 64 10.52 -6.00 10.78
N PHE A 65 10.60 -5.07 9.83
CA PHE A 65 10.22 -5.29 8.43
C PHE A 65 11.07 -6.40 7.79
N ILE A 66 12.39 -6.40 7.99
CA ILE A 66 13.26 -7.43 7.42
C ILE A 66 13.17 -8.77 8.16
N ALA A 67 12.73 -8.78 9.42
CA ALA A 67 12.48 -10.03 10.17
C ALA A 67 11.21 -10.75 9.67
N ASP A 68 10.25 -10.03 9.12
CA ASP A 68 9.05 -10.61 8.52
C ASP A 68 9.37 -11.22 7.14
N LYS A 69 9.90 -12.45 7.16
CA LYS A 69 10.19 -13.19 5.94
C LYS A 69 8.93 -13.48 5.12
N LYS A 70 7.78 -13.67 5.77
CA LYS A 70 6.53 -14.03 5.07
C LYS A 70 6.03 -12.93 4.16
N SER A 71 6.24 -11.67 4.50
CA SER A 71 5.88 -10.55 3.64
C SER A 71 6.71 -10.45 2.36
N ARG A 72 7.82 -11.20 2.29
CA ARG A 72 8.76 -11.24 1.16
C ARG A 72 8.79 -12.59 0.47
N GLU A 73 7.77 -13.43 0.73
CA GLU A 73 7.61 -14.70 0.05
C GLU A 73 7.27 -14.45 -1.41
N GLU A 74 8.09 -14.98 -2.31
CA GLU A 74 7.88 -14.97 -3.76
C GLU A 74 7.68 -16.39 -4.24
N ILE A 75 6.75 -16.57 -5.16
CA ILE A 75 6.57 -17.84 -5.86
C ILE A 75 6.73 -17.65 -7.36
N SER A 76 7.28 -18.66 -8.01
CA SER A 76 7.31 -18.77 -9.47
C SER A 76 6.32 -19.84 -9.90
N VAL A 77 5.42 -19.47 -10.81
CA VAL A 77 4.39 -20.38 -11.32
C VAL A 77 4.32 -20.36 -12.83
N LYS A 78 3.80 -21.46 -13.39
CA LYS A 78 3.23 -21.46 -14.74
C LYS A 78 1.72 -21.57 -14.62
N HIS A 79 0.99 -21.04 -15.60
CA HIS A 79 -0.45 -21.21 -15.68
C HIS A 79 -0.94 -21.46 -17.10
N ILE A 80 -2.08 -22.13 -17.19
CA ILE A 80 -2.85 -22.29 -18.42
C ILE A 80 -4.19 -21.63 -18.20
N LEU A 81 -4.54 -20.70 -19.06
CA LEU A 81 -5.83 -19.99 -19.03
C LEU A 81 -6.70 -20.46 -20.18
N VAL A 82 -7.92 -20.86 -19.89
CA VAL A 82 -8.94 -21.26 -20.87
C VAL A 82 -10.29 -20.62 -20.58
N LYS A 83 -11.21 -20.63 -21.56
CA LYS A 83 -12.54 -20.01 -21.39
C LYS A 83 -13.50 -20.86 -20.59
N GLU A 84 -13.46 -22.15 -20.79
CA GLU A 84 -14.43 -23.11 -20.28
C GLU A 84 -13.82 -23.93 -19.12
N GLU A 85 -14.61 -24.14 -18.05
CA GLU A 85 -14.19 -25.00 -16.93
C GLU A 85 -13.84 -26.42 -17.40
N LYS A 86 -14.63 -26.93 -18.33
CA LYS A 86 -14.45 -28.28 -18.89
C LYS A 86 -13.09 -28.45 -19.58
N GLU A 87 -12.62 -27.39 -20.27
CA GLU A 87 -11.29 -27.41 -20.88
C GLU A 87 -10.19 -27.50 -19.81
N ALA A 88 -10.34 -26.73 -18.73
CA ALA A 88 -9.38 -26.76 -17.62
C ALA A 88 -9.37 -28.12 -16.91
N ILE A 89 -10.55 -28.78 -16.74
CA ILE A 89 -10.64 -30.13 -16.21
C ILE A 89 -9.90 -31.14 -17.12
N ASN A 90 -10.08 -31.04 -18.44
CA ASN A 90 -9.40 -31.90 -19.38
C ASN A 90 -7.88 -31.72 -19.31
N ILE A 91 -7.39 -30.49 -19.18
CA ILE A 91 -5.97 -30.20 -19.00
C ILE A 91 -5.43 -30.83 -17.71
N ILE A 92 -6.15 -30.74 -16.61
CA ILE A 92 -5.79 -31.40 -15.35
C ILE A 92 -5.65 -32.92 -15.57
N ASN A 93 -6.62 -33.55 -16.23
CA ASN A 93 -6.55 -34.99 -16.54
C ASN A 93 -5.35 -35.34 -17.42
N GLU A 94 -5.01 -34.52 -18.41
CA GLU A 94 -3.82 -34.73 -19.26
C GLU A 94 -2.53 -34.63 -18.43
N LEU A 95 -2.44 -33.64 -17.51
CA LEU A 95 -1.31 -33.48 -16.60
C LEU A 95 -1.18 -34.67 -15.64
N GLU A 96 -2.27 -35.20 -15.11
CA GLU A 96 -2.31 -36.40 -14.27
C GLU A 96 -1.84 -37.65 -15.03
N ASN A 97 -2.03 -37.67 -16.35
CA ASN A 97 -1.55 -38.73 -17.23
C ASN A 97 -0.10 -38.50 -17.75
N GLY A 98 0.59 -37.47 -17.21
CA GLY A 98 2.02 -37.24 -17.48
C GLY A 98 2.32 -36.32 -18.65
N ALA A 99 1.35 -35.54 -19.15
CA ALA A 99 1.61 -34.51 -20.16
C ALA A 99 2.50 -33.41 -19.60
N ASP A 100 3.31 -32.77 -20.46
CA ASP A 100 4.13 -31.63 -20.06
C ASP A 100 3.29 -30.35 -19.93
N PHE A 101 3.44 -29.67 -18.80
CA PHE A 101 2.67 -28.46 -18.51
C PHE A 101 2.95 -27.35 -19.52
N SER A 102 4.21 -27.15 -19.88
CA SER A 102 4.61 -26.05 -20.78
C SER A 102 4.12 -26.28 -22.20
N ASP A 103 4.08 -27.53 -22.64
CA ASP A 103 3.57 -27.86 -23.96
C ASP A 103 2.07 -27.71 -24.05
N LEU A 104 1.33 -28.14 -23.01
CA LEU A 104 -0.12 -27.85 -22.90
C LEU A 104 -0.41 -26.35 -22.82
N ALA A 105 0.43 -25.57 -22.13
CA ALA A 105 0.28 -24.13 -22.06
C ALA A 105 0.45 -23.48 -23.44
N LYS A 106 1.45 -23.89 -24.21
CA LYS A 106 1.68 -23.38 -25.59
C LYS A 106 0.53 -23.74 -26.53
N GLU A 107 -0.04 -24.92 -26.37
CA GLU A 107 -1.09 -25.43 -27.24
C GLU A 107 -2.46 -24.85 -26.92
N LYS A 108 -2.82 -24.79 -25.63
CA LYS A 108 -4.20 -24.57 -25.18
C LYS A 108 -4.44 -23.26 -24.43
N SER A 109 -3.39 -22.60 -23.93
CA SER A 109 -3.58 -21.39 -23.16
C SER A 109 -3.94 -20.20 -24.06
N ILE A 110 -5.03 -19.53 -23.71
CA ILE A 110 -5.40 -18.22 -24.32
C ILE A 110 -4.73 -17.02 -23.64
N GLY A 111 -4.00 -17.27 -22.57
CA GLY A 111 -3.26 -16.23 -21.83
C GLY A 111 -2.00 -15.76 -22.55
N PRO A 112 -1.55 -14.53 -22.28
CA PRO A 112 -0.37 -13.95 -22.95
C PRO A 112 0.93 -14.73 -22.66
N SER A 113 1.00 -15.46 -21.55
CA SER A 113 2.15 -16.31 -21.20
C SER A 113 2.13 -17.69 -21.90
N GLY A 114 1.05 -18.06 -22.58
CA GLY A 114 0.91 -19.32 -23.29
C GLY A 114 2.11 -19.66 -24.19
N PRO A 115 2.55 -18.78 -25.12
CA PRO A 115 3.70 -19.01 -25.99
C PRO A 115 5.01 -19.27 -25.23
N SER A 116 5.15 -18.76 -24.00
CA SER A 116 6.28 -19.00 -23.11
C SER A 116 6.07 -20.19 -22.16
N GLY A 117 5.13 -21.11 -22.50
CA GLY A 117 4.84 -22.28 -21.69
C GLY A 117 4.10 -21.96 -20.38
N GLY A 118 3.41 -20.84 -20.35
CA GLY A 118 2.61 -20.39 -19.21
C GLY A 118 3.39 -19.66 -18.11
N ASP A 119 4.69 -19.42 -18.28
CA ASP A 119 5.55 -18.83 -17.25
C ASP A 119 5.15 -17.39 -16.90
N LEU A 120 4.97 -17.12 -15.58
CA LEU A 120 4.66 -15.79 -15.04
C LEU A 120 5.84 -15.21 -14.27
N GLY A 121 6.95 -15.95 -14.13
CA GLY A 121 8.06 -15.53 -13.30
C GLY A 121 7.72 -15.51 -11.80
N TYR A 122 8.53 -14.80 -11.02
CA TYR A 122 8.31 -14.62 -9.59
C TYR A 122 7.39 -13.44 -9.32
N PHE A 123 6.47 -13.63 -8.37
CA PHE A 123 5.61 -12.56 -7.85
C PHE A 123 5.35 -12.74 -6.35
N THR A 124 4.98 -11.64 -5.69
CA THR A 124 4.64 -11.58 -4.28
C THR A 124 3.11 -11.52 -4.09
N LYS A 125 2.67 -11.66 -2.83
CA LYS A 125 1.25 -11.48 -2.50
C LYS A 125 0.78 -10.05 -2.78
N GLY A 126 -0.41 -9.91 -3.34
CA GLY A 126 -1.04 -8.65 -3.73
C GLY A 126 -0.81 -8.24 -5.18
N GLU A 127 -0.03 -9.00 -5.95
CA GLU A 127 0.26 -8.71 -7.36
C GLU A 127 -0.72 -9.42 -8.33
N MET A 128 -1.40 -10.47 -7.85
CA MET A 128 -2.35 -11.24 -8.66
C MET A 128 -3.77 -11.12 -8.13
N VAL A 129 -4.75 -11.51 -8.94
CA VAL A 129 -6.15 -11.55 -8.50
C VAL A 129 -6.33 -12.57 -7.37
N PRO A 130 -7.15 -12.27 -6.33
CA PRO A 130 -7.17 -13.05 -5.10
C PRO A 130 -7.42 -14.55 -5.26
N ALA A 131 -8.29 -14.97 -6.17
CA ALA A 131 -8.58 -16.39 -6.40
C ALA A 131 -7.36 -17.14 -6.93
N PHE A 132 -6.65 -16.56 -7.90
CA PHE A 132 -5.42 -17.10 -8.47
C PHE A 132 -4.31 -17.15 -7.42
N GLU A 133 -4.10 -16.04 -6.72
CA GLU A 133 -3.06 -15.90 -5.70
C GLU A 133 -3.22 -16.94 -4.59
N ASN A 134 -4.42 -17.05 -4.02
CA ASN A 134 -4.68 -18.01 -2.95
C ASN A 134 -4.43 -19.45 -3.40
N ALA A 135 -4.83 -19.80 -4.62
CA ALA A 135 -4.57 -21.12 -5.17
C ALA A 135 -3.06 -21.36 -5.36
N ALA A 136 -2.35 -20.42 -5.98
CA ALA A 136 -0.92 -20.54 -6.27
C ALA A 136 -0.07 -20.66 -5.00
N PHE A 137 -0.32 -19.80 -3.97
CA PHE A 137 0.42 -19.85 -2.70
C PHE A 137 0.11 -21.06 -1.82
N SER A 138 -0.99 -21.78 -2.10
CA SER A 138 -1.35 -23.02 -1.38
C SER A 138 -0.71 -24.28 -1.93
N LEU A 139 -0.09 -24.21 -3.13
CA LEU A 139 0.55 -25.35 -3.76
C LEU A 139 1.89 -25.70 -3.10
N GLU A 140 2.27 -26.97 -3.22
CA GLU A 140 3.63 -27.45 -2.98
C GLU A 140 4.45 -27.35 -4.28
N ILE A 141 5.77 -27.17 -4.14
CA ILE A 141 6.66 -27.06 -5.31
C ILE A 141 6.54 -28.33 -6.18
N GLY A 142 6.34 -28.12 -7.47
CA GLY A 142 6.17 -29.18 -8.45
C GLY A 142 4.75 -29.73 -8.57
N THR A 143 3.80 -29.23 -7.76
CA THR A 143 2.39 -29.64 -7.87
C THR A 143 1.56 -28.61 -8.63
N PHE A 144 0.47 -29.07 -9.22
CA PHE A 144 -0.51 -28.22 -9.90
C PHE A 144 -1.87 -28.27 -9.22
N THR A 145 -2.74 -27.31 -9.53
CA THR A 145 -4.10 -27.25 -8.98
C THR A 145 -4.91 -28.47 -9.39
N SER A 146 -5.45 -29.21 -8.43
CA SER A 146 -6.31 -30.39 -8.65
C SER A 146 -7.73 -30.03 -9.11
N LYS A 147 -8.08 -28.74 -9.10
CA LYS A 147 -9.35 -28.19 -9.59
C LYS A 147 -9.07 -26.90 -10.34
N PRO A 148 -9.87 -26.58 -11.37
CA PRO A 148 -9.79 -25.30 -12.06
C PRO A 148 -10.00 -24.13 -11.11
N VAL A 149 -9.25 -23.04 -11.31
CA VAL A 149 -9.36 -21.79 -10.54
C VAL A 149 -10.08 -20.73 -11.39
N GLN A 150 -11.25 -20.33 -10.96
CA GLN A 150 -12.04 -19.32 -11.67
C GLN A 150 -11.58 -17.90 -11.32
N THR A 151 -11.42 -17.06 -12.35
CA THR A 151 -11.19 -15.61 -12.21
C THR A 151 -12.05 -14.85 -13.22
N GLN A 152 -11.99 -13.54 -13.22
CA GLN A 152 -12.64 -12.71 -14.24
C GLN A 152 -12.11 -12.92 -15.66
N PHE A 153 -10.94 -13.56 -15.81
CA PHE A 153 -10.31 -13.81 -17.11
C PHE A 153 -10.66 -15.17 -17.72
N GLY A 154 -11.21 -16.08 -16.91
CA GLY A 154 -11.51 -17.44 -17.28
C GLY A 154 -11.11 -18.44 -16.21
N TRP A 155 -10.75 -19.66 -16.65
CA TRP A 155 -10.37 -20.79 -15.82
C TRP A 155 -8.88 -21.06 -15.93
N HIS A 156 -8.23 -21.20 -14.78
CA HIS A 156 -6.78 -21.39 -14.70
C HIS A 156 -6.45 -22.77 -14.15
N VAL A 157 -5.42 -23.37 -14.72
CA VAL A 157 -4.64 -24.47 -14.12
C VAL A 157 -3.27 -23.89 -13.80
N ILE A 158 -2.80 -24.10 -12.58
CA ILE A 158 -1.58 -23.43 -12.06
C ILE A 158 -0.63 -24.49 -11.53
N ILE A 159 0.65 -24.40 -11.86
CA ILE A 159 1.72 -25.21 -11.28
C ILE A 159 2.72 -24.33 -10.55
N LEU A 160 3.08 -24.70 -9.32
CA LEU A 160 4.13 -24.01 -8.55
C LEU A 160 5.50 -24.57 -8.94
N GLN A 161 6.38 -23.71 -9.44
CA GLN A 161 7.72 -24.10 -9.86
C GLN A 161 8.77 -23.92 -8.76
N ASP A 162 8.68 -22.78 -8.06
CA ASP A 162 9.64 -22.46 -7.00
C ASP A 162 9.01 -21.52 -5.96
N LYS A 163 9.59 -21.52 -4.76
CA LYS A 163 9.17 -20.70 -3.63
C LYS A 163 10.39 -20.23 -2.88
N ARG A 164 10.54 -18.92 -2.77
CA ARG A 164 11.70 -18.32 -2.11
C ARG A 164 11.30 -17.09 -1.30
N PHE A 165 12.24 -16.54 -0.56
CA PHE A 165 12.09 -15.22 0.06
C PHE A 165 12.97 -14.22 -0.66
N ALA A 166 12.38 -13.14 -1.14
CA ALA A 166 13.12 -12.02 -1.70
C ALA A 166 14.16 -11.50 -0.70
N LYS A 167 15.30 -11.07 -1.22
CA LYS A 167 16.29 -10.40 -0.39
C LYS A 167 15.67 -9.12 0.21
N PRO A 168 15.87 -8.85 1.51
CA PRO A 168 15.38 -7.61 2.08
C PRO A 168 16.00 -6.42 1.36
N PRO A 169 15.24 -5.37 1.06
CA PRO A 169 15.79 -4.13 0.51
C PRO A 169 16.76 -3.52 1.52
N LYS A 170 17.74 -2.78 1.02
CA LYS A 170 18.66 -2.04 1.90
C LYS A 170 17.90 -0.94 2.64
N PHE A 171 18.35 -0.61 3.85
CA PHE A 171 17.75 0.43 4.67
C PHE A 171 17.53 1.74 3.89
N ALA A 172 18.54 2.21 3.18
CA ALA A 172 18.49 3.44 2.39
C ALA A 172 17.42 3.45 1.28
N GLU A 173 17.02 2.28 0.80
CA GLU A 173 16.00 2.14 -0.26
C GLU A 173 14.59 2.30 0.26
N VAL A 174 14.37 2.02 1.55
CA VAL A 174 13.04 2.00 2.18
C VAL A 174 12.88 2.98 3.36
N GLU A 175 13.94 3.66 3.76
CA GLU A 175 13.94 4.56 4.92
C GLU A 175 12.83 5.62 4.85
N ILE A 176 12.67 6.26 3.69
CA ILE A 176 11.65 7.30 3.50
C ILE A 176 10.25 6.71 3.69
N GLN A 177 9.99 5.54 3.13
CA GLN A 177 8.70 4.86 3.27
C GLN A 177 8.42 4.43 4.71
N ILE A 178 9.43 3.89 5.39
CA ILE A 178 9.31 3.49 6.80
C ILE A 178 9.02 4.73 7.66
N ARG A 179 9.74 5.82 7.45
CA ARG A 179 9.51 7.09 8.14
C ARG A 179 8.08 7.61 7.93
N GLN A 180 7.59 7.59 6.68
CA GLN A 180 6.23 8.02 6.36
C GLN A 180 5.17 7.13 7.01
N ASN A 181 5.35 5.82 6.99
CA ASN A 181 4.45 4.87 7.65
C ASN A 181 4.39 5.11 9.17
N LEU A 182 5.54 5.32 9.82
CA LEU A 182 5.61 5.65 11.24
C LEU A 182 4.92 6.99 11.56
N ILE A 183 5.06 8.00 10.70
CA ILE A 183 4.36 9.28 10.83
C ILE A 183 2.85 9.04 10.80
N ASN A 184 2.35 8.36 9.79
CA ASN A 184 0.92 8.10 9.62
C ASN A 184 0.34 7.31 10.80
N GLN A 185 1.03 6.26 11.26
CA GLN A 185 0.61 5.47 12.42
C GLN A 185 0.57 6.31 13.70
N ASN A 186 1.62 7.10 13.96
CA ASN A 186 1.66 7.94 15.15
C ASN A 186 0.62 9.06 15.10
N LEU A 187 0.35 9.65 13.93
CA LEU A 187 -0.74 10.63 13.77
C LEU A 187 -2.10 10.01 14.09
N ALA A 188 -2.40 8.81 13.58
CA ALA A 188 -3.63 8.10 13.88
C ALA A 188 -3.81 7.89 15.39
N LEU A 189 -2.77 7.38 16.07
CA LEU A 189 -2.78 7.14 17.51
C LEU A 189 -2.93 8.45 18.33
N ILE A 190 -2.28 9.54 17.89
CA ILE A 190 -2.40 10.84 18.54
C ILE A 190 -3.85 11.34 18.45
N PHE A 191 -4.44 11.31 17.25
CA PHE A 191 -5.82 11.79 17.07
C PHE A 191 -6.86 10.90 17.74
N GLU A 192 -6.69 9.59 17.72
CA GLU A 192 -7.53 8.66 18.48
C GLU A 192 -7.54 9.02 19.96
N LYS A 193 -6.35 9.22 20.56
CA LYS A 193 -6.20 9.59 21.97
C LYS A 193 -6.80 10.97 22.29
N LEU A 194 -6.68 11.93 21.38
CA LEU A 194 -7.30 13.26 21.55
C LEU A 194 -8.83 13.16 21.50
N ARG A 195 -9.37 12.42 20.51
CA ARG A 195 -10.82 12.25 20.34
C ARG A 195 -11.45 11.48 21.49
N SER A 196 -10.78 10.44 22.02
CA SER A 196 -11.30 9.65 23.15
C SER A 196 -11.47 10.46 24.45
N LYS A 197 -10.75 11.59 24.58
CA LYS A 197 -10.81 12.48 25.75
C LYS A 197 -11.70 13.72 25.54
N ALA A 198 -12.17 13.96 24.32
CA ALA A 198 -12.93 15.16 23.97
C ALA A 198 -14.42 14.88 23.96
N LYS A 199 -15.22 15.85 24.45
CA LYS A 199 -16.67 15.89 24.16
C LYS A 199 -16.85 16.60 22.82
N ILE A 200 -17.20 15.83 21.80
CA ILE A 200 -17.36 16.35 20.43
C ILE A 200 -18.85 16.48 20.15
N ASN A 201 -19.32 17.72 20.00
CA ASN A 201 -20.67 18.04 19.56
C ASN A 201 -20.60 18.60 18.13
N VAL A 202 -21.13 17.89 17.17
CA VAL A 202 -21.25 18.36 15.78
C VAL A 202 -22.64 18.96 15.63
N LYS A 203 -22.72 20.28 15.39
CA LYS A 203 -23.97 20.90 14.96
C LYS A 203 -24.05 20.73 13.45
N ASN A 204 -25.09 20.09 12.96
CA ASN A 204 -25.38 20.05 11.52
C ASN A 204 -25.72 21.48 11.08
N PHE A 205 -25.02 21.96 10.08
CA PHE A 205 -25.31 23.24 9.40
C PHE A 205 -26.27 23.00 8.27
#